data_f9ff39f596a6fa26a0cc2e38c8e6169e
#
_entry.id   f9ff39f596a6fa26a0cc2e38c8e6169e
#
_cell.length_a   1.000
_cell.length_b   1.000
_cell.length_c   1.000
_cell.angle_alpha   90.00
_cell.angle_beta   90.00
_cell.angle_gamma   90.00
#
_symmetry.space_group_name_H-M   'P 1'
#
loop_
_entity.id
_entity.type
_entity.pdbx_description
1 polymer ?
#
loop_
_entity_poly.entity_id
_entity_poly.type
_entity_poly.pdbx_seq_one_letter_code
_entity_poly.pdbx_strand_id
1 'polypeptide(L)'
;MRIVQMLPSLAYGDAIGNDTVALKKSLEEQGYDTAIYAKYIDGRLPEGTAQEVSKMPHMNKDDIVLYHMSTGSELNEMFGDMKCKKVMIYHNITPPEMLEPYNKAAAADCREGYEELAKLADKVDYCIADSEYNKQDLIKAGYKCKIDVLPILIAFSDYDKKPDAPLYGKYNDGVTNIIFKIGRAHV
;
A
#
# COMPACT_ATOMS: atom_id res chain seq x y z
N MET A 1 -16.01 14.53 -8.83
CA MET A 1 -15.16 13.33 -8.91
C MET A 1 -14.21 13.37 -7.71
N ARG A 2 -14.30 12.39 -6.85
CA ARG A 2 -13.38 12.18 -5.73
C ARG A 2 -12.43 11.04 -6.08
N ILE A 3 -11.21 11.10 -5.58
CA ILE A 3 -10.24 10.01 -5.68
C ILE A 3 -9.86 9.63 -4.25
N VAL A 4 -10.37 8.52 -3.75
CA VAL A 4 -10.09 8.07 -2.38
C VAL A 4 -9.19 6.84 -2.40
N GLN A 5 -8.39 6.70 -1.36
CA GLN A 5 -7.53 5.54 -1.15
C GLN A 5 -8.13 4.66 -0.06
N MET A 6 -8.07 3.36 -0.24
CA MET A 6 -8.57 2.37 0.71
C MET A 6 -7.54 1.27 0.91
N LEU A 7 -7.28 0.90 2.17
CA LEU A 7 -6.30 -0.13 2.52
C LEU A 7 -6.65 -0.85 3.83
N PRO A 8 -6.19 -2.10 4.02
CA PRO A 8 -6.42 -2.84 5.26
C PRO A 8 -5.78 -2.19 6.48
N SER A 9 -4.54 -1.71 6.36
CA SER A 9 -3.80 -1.14 7.48
C SER A 9 -2.94 0.03 7.03
N LEU A 10 -3.05 1.16 7.71
CA LEU A 10 -2.15 2.30 7.58
C LEU A 10 -1.22 2.33 8.79
N ALA A 11 -0.03 1.77 8.62
CA ALA A 11 0.96 1.64 9.70
C ALA A 11 2.03 2.73 9.63
N TYR A 12 2.47 3.21 10.80
CA TYR A 12 3.54 4.19 10.89
C TYR A 12 4.89 3.62 10.46
N GLY A 13 5.54 4.26 9.50
CA GLY A 13 6.87 3.86 9.01
C GLY A 13 6.86 2.60 8.15
N ASP A 14 5.70 2.18 7.68
CA ASP A 14 5.51 1.12 6.69
C ASP A 14 5.63 1.68 5.27
N ALA A 15 6.12 0.85 4.34
CA ALA A 15 6.32 1.27 2.95
C ALA A 15 5.00 1.62 2.25
N ILE A 16 3.97 0.77 2.40
CA ILE A 16 2.64 0.98 1.82
C ILE A 16 1.98 2.22 2.43
N GLY A 17 2.09 2.38 3.76
CA GLY A 17 1.57 3.56 4.45
C GLY A 17 2.21 4.86 3.96
N ASN A 18 3.53 4.87 3.78
CA ASN A 18 4.25 6.03 3.26
C ASN A 18 3.87 6.34 1.81
N ASP A 19 3.74 5.31 0.96
CA ASP A 19 3.29 5.44 -0.42
C ASP A 19 1.88 6.03 -0.50
N THR A 20 0.95 5.51 0.31
CA THR A 20 -0.43 5.99 0.40
C THR A 20 -0.49 7.48 0.77
N VAL A 21 0.30 7.91 1.75
CA VAL A 21 0.36 9.32 2.18
C VAL A 21 1.01 10.20 1.10
N ALA A 22 2.09 9.74 0.47
CA ALA A 22 2.74 10.47 -0.61
C ALA A 22 1.81 10.64 -1.83
N LEU A 23 1.10 9.59 -2.20
CA LEU A 23 0.11 9.63 -3.29
C LEU A 23 -1.04 10.59 -2.98
N LYS A 24 -1.56 10.58 -1.73
CA LYS A 24 -2.58 11.55 -1.31
C LYS A 24 -2.09 12.98 -1.52
N LYS A 25 -0.87 13.29 -1.05
CA LYS A 25 -0.29 14.61 -1.23
C LYS A 25 -0.17 15.01 -2.70
N SER A 26 0.30 14.09 -3.55
CA SER A 26 0.40 14.36 -5.00
C SER A 26 -0.96 14.62 -5.64
N LEU A 27 -2.00 13.91 -5.22
CA LEU A 27 -3.36 14.13 -5.71
C LEU A 27 -3.92 15.49 -5.25
N GLU A 28 -3.66 15.89 -4.00
CA GLU A 28 -4.04 17.21 -3.46
C GLU A 28 -3.34 18.34 -4.23
N GLU A 29 -2.05 18.19 -4.52
CA GLU A 29 -1.28 19.17 -5.32
C GLU A 29 -1.82 19.33 -6.74
N GLN A 30 -2.46 18.29 -7.30
CA GLN A 30 -3.15 18.35 -8.59
C GLN A 30 -4.62 18.84 -8.47
N GLY A 31 -5.08 19.22 -7.28
CA GLY A 31 -6.40 19.77 -7.05
C GLY A 31 -7.52 18.76 -6.95
N TYR A 32 -7.22 17.47 -6.73
CA TYR A 32 -8.24 16.45 -6.51
C TYR A 32 -8.76 16.46 -5.06
N ASP A 33 -10.07 16.23 -4.91
CA ASP A 33 -10.68 15.91 -3.62
C ASP A 33 -10.32 14.46 -3.27
N THR A 34 -9.50 14.28 -2.22
CA THR A 34 -8.92 12.98 -1.87
C THR A 34 -8.90 12.74 -0.36
N ALA A 35 -9.05 11.49 0.04
CA ALA A 35 -8.97 11.03 1.42
C ALA A 35 -8.41 9.60 1.48
N ILE A 36 -7.90 9.22 2.64
CA ILE A 36 -7.45 7.85 2.95
C ILE A 36 -8.44 7.22 3.92
N TYR A 37 -8.86 5.99 3.62
CA TYR A 37 -9.71 5.16 4.47
C TYR A 37 -9.00 3.84 4.77
N ALA A 38 -8.82 3.52 6.05
CA ALA A 38 -8.16 2.28 6.46
C ALA A 38 -9.00 1.54 7.52
N LYS A 39 -8.91 0.20 7.54
CA LYS A 39 -9.54 -0.59 8.60
C LYS A 39 -8.79 -0.42 9.92
N TYR A 40 -7.46 -0.43 9.86
CA TYR A 40 -6.58 -0.20 11.00
C TYR A 40 -5.70 1.02 10.76
N ILE A 41 -5.68 1.94 11.71
CA ILE A 41 -4.89 3.18 11.66
C ILE A 41 -3.96 3.19 12.86
N ASP A 42 -2.65 3.25 12.62
CA ASP A 42 -1.64 3.32 13.69
C ASP A 42 -1.76 4.65 14.45
N GLY A 43 -1.94 4.58 15.76
CA GLY A 43 -2.12 5.76 16.62
C GLY A 43 -0.91 6.71 16.70
N ARG A 44 0.24 6.35 16.10
CA ARG A 44 1.42 7.22 15.96
C ARG A 44 1.35 8.16 14.76
N LEU A 45 0.40 7.92 13.86
CA LEU A 45 0.18 8.82 12.72
C LEU A 45 -0.46 10.13 13.19
N PRO A 46 -0.14 11.26 12.54
CA PRO A 46 -0.81 12.52 12.84
C PRO A 46 -2.34 12.41 12.71
N GLU A 47 -3.04 13.11 13.61
CA GLU A 47 -4.51 13.18 13.55
C GLU A 47 -4.97 13.70 12.17
N GLY A 48 -6.01 13.09 11.62
CA GLY A 48 -6.54 13.48 10.31
C GLY A 48 -5.79 12.90 9.10
N THR A 49 -4.72 12.10 9.30
CA THR A 49 -4.01 11.44 8.18
C THR A 49 -4.96 10.51 7.40
N ALA A 50 -5.78 9.75 8.10
CA ALA A 50 -6.77 8.83 7.53
C ALA A 50 -8.03 8.75 8.40
N GLN A 51 -9.08 8.16 7.85
CA GLN A 51 -10.32 7.83 8.55
C GLN A 51 -10.58 6.32 8.48
N GLU A 52 -11.40 5.84 9.41
CA GLU A 52 -11.86 4.45 9.36
C GLU A 52 -12.71 4.19 8.11
N VAL A 53 -12.56 3.02 7.50
CA VAL A 53 -13.35 2.62 6.31
C VAL A 53 -14.85 2.73 6.55
N SER A 54 -15.32 2.50 7.78
CA SER A 54 -16.73 2.67 8.18
C SER A 54 -17.27 4.10 7.96
N LYS A 55 -16.39 5.09 7.89
CA LYS A 55 -16.72 6.50 7.63
C LYS A 55 -16.59 6.89 6.15
N MET A 56 -16.22 5.94 5.29
CA MET A 56 -16.09 6.21 3.86
C MET A 56 -17.47 6.56 3.27
N PRO A 57 -17.59 7.69 2.57
CA PRO A 57 -18.85 8.09 1.98
C PRO A 57 -19.23 7.14 0.82
N HIS A 58 -20.51 7.10 0.49
CA HIS A 58 -20.94 6.39 -0.71
C HIS A 58 -20.19 6.92 -1.95
N MET A 59 -19.56 6.00 -2.70
CA MET A 59 -18.82 6.31 -3.91
C MET A 59 -19.74 6.22 -5.12
N ASN A 60 -19.79 7.29 -5.91
CA ASN A 60 -20.59 7.37 -7.11
C ASN A 60 -19.80 6.81 -8.30
N LYS A 61 -20.51 6.50 -9.41
CA LYS A 61 -19.92 5.94 -10.64
C LYS A 61 -18.75 6.77 -11.22
N ASP A 62 -18.71 8.08 -10.96
CA ASP A 62 -17.68 9.00 -11.46
C ASP A 62 -16.53 9.19 -10.47
N ASP A 63 -16.64 8.64 -9.25
CA ASP A 63 -15.58 8.63 -8.26
C ASP A 63 -14.62 7.47 -8.50
N ILE A 64 -13.40 7.58 -7.97
CA ILE A 64 -12.34 6.59 -8.11
C ILE A 64 -11.94 6.10 -6.72
N VAL A 65 -11.87 4.79 -6.54
CA VAL A 65 -11.24 4.16 -5.38
C VAL A 65 -9.91 3.55 -5.80
N LEU A 66 -8.83 4.00 -5.17
CA LEU A 66 -7.50 3.41 -5.26
C LEU A 66 -7.37 2.42 -4.10
N TYR A 67 -7.38 1.13 -4.39
CA TYR A 67 -7.29 0.09 -3.37
C TYR A 67 -5.89 -0.48 -3.29
N HIS A 68 -5.25 -0.39 -2.12
CA HIS A 68 -3.93 -0.94 -1.86
C HIS A 68 -4.04 -2.41 -1.44
N MET A 69 -3.77 -3.30 -2.40
CA MET A 69 -3.85 -4.74 -2.22
C MET A 69 -2.50 -5.33 -1.82
N SER A 70 -2.42 -5.98 -0.64
CA SER A 70 -1.19 -6.57 -0.11
C SER A 70 -1.39 -7.87 0.67
N THR A 71 -2.64 -8.22 1.03
CA THR A 71 -2.95 -9.39 1.85
C THR A 71 -4.44 -9.75 1.74
N GLY A 72 -4.85 -10.88 2.32
CA GLY A 72 -6.25 -11.23 2.52
C GLY A 72 -6.95 -10.23 3.45
N SER A 73 -8.15 -9.82 3.08
CA SER A 73 -8.94 -8.86 3.86
C SER A 73 -10.37 -8.80 3.37
N GLU A 74 -11.32 -8.67 4.29
CA GLU A 74 -12.73 -8.39 3.94
C GLU A 74 -12.91 -7.15 3.03
N LEU A 75 -11.94 -6.24 3.02
CA LEU A 75 -11.95 -5.08 2.13
C LEU A 75 -11.79 -5.47 0.66
N ASN A 76 -11.21 -6.63 0.36
CA ASN A 76 -11.06 -7.12 -1.01
C ASN A 76 -12.42 -7.38 -1.64
N GLU A 77 -13.33 -8.05 -0.93
CA GLU A 77 -14.70 -8.28 -1.38
C GLU A 77 -15.48 -6.96 -1.48
N MET A 78 -15.40 -6.12 -0.42
CA MET A 78 -16.02 -4.79 -0.40
C MET A 78 -15.60 -3.96 -1.62
N PHE A 79 -14.31 -3.90 -1.93
CA PHE A 79 -13.78 -3.19 -3.10
C PHE A 79 -14.33 -3.74 -4.41
N GLY A 80 -14.33 -5.06 -4.55
CA GLY A 80 -14.84 -5.75 -5.75
C GLY A 80 -16.31 -5.42 -6.07
N ASP A 81 -17.12 -5.16 -5.05
CA ASP A 81 -18.57 -4.92 -5.18
C ASP A 81 -18.95 -3.44 -5.32
N MET A 82 -17.98 -2.52 -5.18
CA MET A 82 -18.21 -1.08 -5.39
C MET A 82 -18.66 -0.77 -6.81
N LYS A 83 -19.50 0.28 -6.94
CA LYS A 83 -20.08 0.72 -8.23
C LYS A 83 -19.38 1.96 -8.82
N CYS A 84 -18.26 2.35 -8.26
CA CYS A 84 -17.38 3.41 -8.75
C CYS A 84 -16.29 2.86 -9.67
N LYS A 85 -15.40 3.71 -10.17
CA LYS A 85 -14.19 3.28 -10.87
C LYS A 85 -13.20 2.68 -9.86
N LYS A 86 -12.74 1.47 -10.16
CA LYS A 86 -11.88 0.67 -9.29
C LYS A 86 -10.47 0.57 -9.85
N VAL A 87 -9.53 1.16 -9.15
CA VAL A 87 -8.10 1.07 -9.45
C VAL A 87 -7.43 0.29 -8.32
N MET A 88 -6.74 -0.79 -8.65
CA MET A 88 -5.95 -1.55 -7.69
C MET A 88 -4.49 -1.12 -7.77
N ILE A 89 -3.89 -0.84 -6.61
CA ILE A 89 -2.43 -0.70 -6.44
C ILE A 89 -1.95 -1.98 -5.76
N TYR A 90 -1.18 -2.78 -6.49
CA TYR A 90 -0.74 -4.10 -6.03
C TYR A 90 0.68 -4.05 -5.47
N HIS A 91 0.79 -4.23 -4.15
CA HIS A 91 2.03 -4.15 -3.38
C HIS A 91 2.71 -5.50 -3.13
N ASN A 92 2.34 -6.53 -3.88
CA ASN A 92 2.76 -7.91 -3.66
C ASN A 92 2.11 -8.56 -2.42
N ILE A 93 1.88 -9.85 -2.52
CA ILE A 93 1.49 -10.70 -1.39
C ILE A 93 2.69 -11.59 -1.10
N THR A 94 3.13 -11.63 0.16
CA THR A 94 4.24 -12.50 0.56
C THR A 94 3.89 -13.96 0.31
N PRO A 95 4.73 -14.75 -0.37
CA PRO A 95 4.50 -16.17 -0.54
C PRO A 95 4.27 -16.86 0.81
N PRO A 96 3.14 -17.56 1.01
CA PRO A 96 2.76 -18.13 2.30
C PRO A 96 3.82 -19.05 2.90
N GLU A 97 4.54 -19.80 2.05
CA GLU A 97 5.60 -20.70 2.46
C GLU A 97 6.77 -20.01 3.16
N MET A 98 6.99 -18.73 2.90
CA MET A 98 8.02 -17.94 3.60
C MET A 98 7.61 -17.59 5.03
N LEU A 99 6.32 -17.52 5.30
CA LEU A 99 5.77 -17.17 6.62
C LEU A 99 5.39 -18.41 7.44
N GLU A 100 5.05 -19.52 6.80
CA GLU A 100 4.57 -20.73 7.44
C GLU A 100 5.41 -21.21 8.64
N PRO A 101 6.77 -21.20 8.57
CA PRO A 101 7.62 -21.63 9.67
C PRO A 101 7.57 -20.71 10.89
N TYR A 102 7.16 -19.44 10.72
CA TYR A 102 7.28 -18.40 11.73
C TYR A 102 5.91 -17.89 12.22
N ASN A 103 4.95 -17.75 11.31
CA ASN A 103 3.63 -17.21 11.61
C ASN A 103 2.56 -17.83 10.71
N LYS A 104 1.90 -18.88 11.21
CA LYS A 104 0.87 -19.60 10.45
C LYS A 104 -0.36 -18.75 10.16
N ALA A 105 -0.72 -17.82 11.04
CA ALA A 105 -1.86 -16.92 10.81
C ALA A 105 -1.56 -15.98 9.63
N ALA A 106 -0.40 -15.32 9.63
CA ALA A 106 0.00 -14.46 8.52
C ALA A 106 0.14 -15.24 7.19
N ALA A 107 0.62 -16.50 7.25
CA ALA A 107 0.66 -17.37 6.07
C ALA A 107 -0.76 -17.70 5.54
N ALA A 108 -1.72 -17.89 6.43
CA ALA A 108 -3.13 -18.11 6.06
C ALA A 108 -3.72 -16.86 5.40
N ASP A 109 -3.51 -15.68 5.98
CA ASP A 109 -3.95 -14.39 5.40
C ASP A 109 -3.36 -14.16 4.00
N CYS A 110 -2.09 -14.54 3.79
CA CYS A 110 -1.47 -14.45 2.47
C CYS A 110 -2.09 -15.44 1.46
N ARG A 111 -2.42 -16.67 1.87
CA ARG A 111 -3.13 -17.63 0.99
C ARG A 111 -4.49 -17.09 0.56
N GLU A 112 -5.27 -16.62 1.54
CA GLU A 112 -6.55 -15.97 1.29
C GLU A 112 -6.39 -14.79 0.32
N GLY A 113 -5.36 -13.96 0.54
CA GLY A 113 -5.03 -12.85 -0.34
C GLY A 113 -4.81 -13.24 -1.79
N TYR A 114 -4.10 -14.35 -2.07
CA TYR A 114 -3.94 -14.85 -3.44
C TYR A 114 -5.26 -15.34 -4.06
N GLU A 115 -6.11 -16.00 -3.27
CA GLU A 115 -7.43 -16.44 -3.75
C GLU A 115 -8.34 -15.25 -4.06
N GLU A 116 -8.33 -14.24 -3.20
CA GLU A 116 -9.11 -13.01 -3.37
C GLU A 116 -8.59 -12.16 -4.54
N LEU A 117 -7.26 -12.09 -4.72
CA LEU A 117 -6.64 -11.45 -5.87
C LEU A 117 -7.19 -12.00 -7.18
N ALA A 118 -7.28 -13.33 -7.31
CA ALA A 118 -7.83 -13.97 -8.49
C ALA A 118 -9.34 -13.66 -8.68
N LYS A 119 -10.12 -13.60 -7.60
CA LYS A 119 -11.57 -13.27 -7.65
C LYS A 119 -11.82 -11.81 -8.08
N LEU A 120 -10.84 -10.92 -7.90
CA LEU A 120 -10.94 -9.52 -8.29
C LEU A 120 -10.59 -9.26 -9.76
N ALA A 121 -10.00 -10.21 -10.47
CA ALA A 121 -9.42 -10.03 -11.81
C ALA A 121 -10.41 -9.45 -12.85
N ASP A 122 -11.69 -9.86 -12.80
CA ASP A 122 -12.74 -9.36 -13.72
C ASP A 122 -13.56 -8.19 -13.11
N LYS A 123 -13.21 -7.73 -11.89
CA LYS A 123 -13.94 -6.68 -11.16
C LYS A 123 -13.25 -5.33 -11.15
N VAL A 124 -11.98 -5.25 -11.56
CA VAL A 124 -11.13 -4.06 -11.49
C VAL A 124 -11.00 -3.41 -12.86
N ASP A 125 -11.10 -2.07 -12.90
CA ASP A 125 -11.04 -1.32 -14.15
C ASP A 125 -9.61 -1.03 -14.61
N TYR A 126 -8.66 -0.92 -13.64
CA TYR A 126 -7.27 -0.56 -13.90
C TYR A 126 -6.36 -1.02 -12.77
N CYS A 127 -5.15 -1.42 -13.08
CA CYS A 127 -4.16 -1.81 -12.08
C CYS A 127 -2.87 -1.01 -12.18
N ILE A 128 -2.28 -0.75 -11.03
CA ILE A 128 -0.93 -0.24 -10.85
C ILE A 128 -0.15 -1.31 -10.06
N ALA A 129 1.00 -1.71 -10.56
CA ALA A 129 1.90 -2.65 -9.88
C ALA A 129 3.18 -1.93 -9.47
N ASP A 130 3.74 -2.24 -8.30
CA ASP A 130 4.97 -1.60 -7.80
C ASP A 130 6.21 -1.96 -8.62
N SER A 131 6.13 -3.04 -9.41
CA SER A 131 7.23 -3.53 -10.24
C SER A 131 6.74 -4.37 -11.42
N GLU A 132 7.61 -4.62 -12.39
CA GLU A 132 7.33 -5.59 -13.47
C GLU A 132 7.08 -7.01 -12.92
N TYR A 133 7.72 -7.39 -11.82
CA TYR A 133 7.45 -8.65 -11.13
C TYR A 133 5.99 -8.73 -10.66
N ASN A 134 5.53 -7.72 -9.94
CA ASN A 134 4.16 -7.63 -9.44
C ASN A 134 3.12 -7.57 -10.57
N LYS A 135 3.46 -6.89 -11.68
CA LYS A 135 2.63 -6.90 -12.88
C LYS A 135 2.46 -8.32 -13.46
N GLN A 136 3.52 -9.12 -13.48
CA GLN A 136 3.43 -10.50 -13.94
C GLN A 136 2.54 -11.36 -13.03
N ASP A 137 2.51 -11.09 -11.72
CA ASP A 137 1.61 -11.79 -10.81
C ASP A 137 0.13 -11.47 -11.09
N LEU A 138 -0.18 -10.20 -11.38
CA LEU A 138 -1.53 -9.81 -11.80
C LEU A 138 -1.94 -10.49 -13.12
N ILE A 139 -1.03 -10.55 -14.10
CA ILE A 139 -1.29 -11.25 -15.37
C ILE A 139 -1.57 -12.74 -15.13
N LYS A 140 -0.76 -13.40 -14.29
CA LYS A 140 -0.96 -14.81 -13.91
C LYS A 140 -2.27 -15.03 -13.16
N ALA A 141 -2.69 -14.05 -12.32
CA ALA A 141 -3.95 -14.08 -11.60
C ALA A 141 -5.18 -13.83 -12.51
N GLY A 142 -4.98 -13.53 -13.81
CA GLY A 142 -6.03 -13.44 -14.81
C GLY A 142 -6.53 -12.03 -15.10
N TYR A 143 -5.87 -10.97 -14.63
CA TYR A 143 -6.24 -9.59 -14.92
C TYR A 143 -6.11 -9.26 -16.40
N LYS A 144 -7.16 -8.69 -16.98
CA LYS A 144 -7.25 -8.29 -18.40
C LYS A 144 -7.30 -6.78 -18.59
N CYS A 145 -7.54 -6.03 -17.52
CA CYS A 145 -7.49 -4.58 -17.56
C CYS A 145 -6.07 -4.08 -17.84
N LYS A 146 -5.94 -2.80 -18.15
CA LYS A 146 -4.61 -2.19 -18.30
C LYS A 146 -3.86 -2.23 -16.97
N ILE A 147 -2.59 -2.64 -17.00
CA ILE A 147 -1.69 -2.70 -15.86
C ILE A 147 -0.46 -1.87 -16.17
N ASP A 148 -0.27 -0.77 -15.46
CA ASP A 148 0.96 0.02 -15.53
C ASP A 148 1.85 -0.24 -14.31
N VAL A 149 3.14 0.07 -14.42
CA VAL A 149 4.10 -0.05 -13.33
C VAL A 149 4.40 1.34 -12.77
N LEU A 150 4.20 1.51 -11.47
CA LEU A 150 4.57 2.70 -10.72
C LEU A 150 5.27 2.24 -9.43
N PRO A 151 6.59 2.37 -9.33
CA PRO A 151 7.30 2.04 -8.08
C PRO A 151 6.79 2.87 -6.91
N ILE A 152 6.89 2.30 -5.69
CA ILE A 152 6.54 2.98 -4.44
C ILE A 152 7.13 4.38 -4.39
N LEU A 153 6.31 5.36 -4.05
CA LEU A 153 6.71 6.75 -3.95
C LEU A 153 7.60 6.97 -2.73
N ILE A 154 8.75 7.60 -2.95
CA ILE A 154 9.68 7.96 -1.90
C ILE A 154 9.68 9.47 -1.73
N ALA A 155 9.32 9.95 -0.53
CA ALA A 155 9.43 11.36 -0.18
C ALA A 155 10.90 11.70 0.07
N PHE A 156 11.66 12.05 -0.97
CA PHE A 156 13.10 12.37 -0.85
C PHE A 156 13.40 13.50 0.14
N SER A 157 12.46 14.43 0.31
CA SER A 157 12.57 15.49 1.35
C SER A 157 12.71 14.95 2.77
N ASP A 158 12.24 13.73 3.05
CA ASP A 158 12.39 13.09 4.35
C ASP A 158 13.83 12.64 4.63
N TYR A 159 14.65 12.53 3.60
CA TYR A 159 16.06 12.18 3.69
C TYR A 159 16.98 13.41 3.72
N ASP A 160 16.42 14.59 3.41
CA ASP A 160 17.16 15.85 3.37
C ASP A 160 17.25 16.51 4.78
N LYS A 161 17.53 15.69 5.77
CA LYS A 161 17.64 16.09 7.18
C LYS A 161 19.10 16.23 7.58
N LYS A 162 19.38 17.20 8.47
CA LYS A 162 20.70 17.27 9.09
C LYS A 162 20.96 15.98 9.86
N PRO A 163 22.14 15.36 9.70
CA PRO A 163 22.49 14.16 10.43
C PRO A 163 22.55 14.44 11.94
N ASP A 164 22.24 13.44 12.76
CA ASP A 164 22.49 13.48 14.19
C ASP A 164 24.00 13.63 14.42
N ALA A 165 24.41 14.71 15.08
CA ALA A 165 25.84 15.06 15.22
C ALA A 165 26.66 13.98 15.95
N PRO A 166 26.22 13.38 17.06
CA PRO A 166 26.89 12.25 17.69
C PRO A 166 27.07 11.04 16.79
N LEU A 167 26.04 10.65 16.06
CA LEU A 167 26.09 9.52 15.12
C LEU A 167 27.00 9.85 13.93
N TYR A 168 26.90 11.05 13.38
CA TYR A 168 27.78 11.49 12.31
C TYR A 168 29.24 11.43 12.72
N GLY A 169 29.58 11.97 13.90
CA GLY A 169 30.96 11.92 14.44
C GLY A 169 31.47 10.49 14.65
N LYS A 170 30.59 9.57 15.06
CA LYS A 170 30.94 8.16 15.27
C LYS A 170 31.30 7.43 13.97
N TYR A 171 30.61 7.74 12.87
CA TYR A 171 30.76 7.02 11.59
C TYR A 171 31.52 7.80 10.52
N ASN A 172 31.89 9.06 10.81
CA ASN A 172 32.77 9.87 9.94
C ASN A 172 34.24 9.67 10.30
N ASP A 173 34.68 8.44 10.33
CA ASP A 173 36.03 8.00 10.78
C ASP A 173 36.95 7.64 9.60
N GLY A 174 36.57 7.95 8.38
CA GLY A 174 37.34 7.64 7.16
C GLY A 174 37.20 6.18 6.68
N VAL A 175 36.40 5.35 7.36
CA VAL A 175 36.10 3.99 6.97
C VAL A 175 34.78 3.96 6.18
N THR A 176 34.65 3.09 5.17
CA THR A 176 33.39 2.88 4.47
C THR A 176 32.42 2.12 5.37
N ASN A 177 31.37 2.80 5.83
CA ASN A 177 30.31 2.22 6.64
C ASN A 177 29.17 1.75 5.73
N ILE A 178 28.82 0.46 5.79
CA ILE A 178 27.68 -0.12 5.06
C ILE A 178 26.57 -0.38 6.08
N ILE A 179 25.41 0.26 5.88
CA ILE A 179 24.25 0.10 6.75
C ILE A 179 23.19 -0.69 5.97
N PHE A 180 22.73 -1.79 6.56
CA PHE A 180 21.56 -2.53 6.08
C PHE A 180 20.40 -2.36 7.05
N LYS A 181 19.33 -1.68 6.61
CA LYS A 181 18.11 -1.54 7.39
C LYS A 181 17.16 -2.67 7.06
N ILE A 182 17.05 -3.64 7.95
CA ILE A 182 16.01 -4.67 7.87
C ILE A 182 14.67 -4.03 8.21
N GLY A 183 13.64 -4.28 7.40
CA GLY A 183 12.27 -3.87 7.68
C GLY A 183 11.81 -4.44 9.03
N ARG A 184 10.79 -3.83 9.65
CA ARG A 184 10.25 -4.32 10.92
C ARG A 184 9.74 -5.75 10.74
N ALA A 185 10.34 -6.68 11.49
CA ALA A 185 9.64 -7.89 11.84
C ALA A 185 8.48 -7.48 12.77
N HIS A 186 7.24 -7.72 12.38
CA HIS A 186 6.13 -7.70 13.30
C HIS A 186 6.30 -8.92 14.21
N VAL A 187 6.79 -8.68 15.40
CA VAL A 187 6.84 -9.68 16.47
C VAL A 187 5.52 -9.64 17.19
#